data_99e52b558f3dcd09ea232b58668ff1da
#
_entry.id   99e52b558f3dcd09ea232b58668ff1da
#
_cell.length_a   1.000
_cell.length_b   1.000
_cell.length_c   1.000
_cell.angle_alpha   90.00
_cell.angle_beta   90.00
_cell.angle_gamma   90.00
#
_symmetry.space_group_name_H-M   'P 1'
#
loop_
_entity.id
_entity.type
_entity.pdbx_description
1 polymer ?
#
loop_
_entity_poly.entity_id
_entity_poly.type
_entity_poly.pdbx_seq_one_letter_code
_entity_poly.pdbx_strand_id
1 'polypeptide(L)'
;IELLQRIVRDQRKIITDVTGKEITSIPQVWALYKEVQDYYDKGMRVPDDVILLLCDDNWGNIRKLPKLNEKPHPGGYGIYYHFDYVGDPRNYKWLNTNQISRVWEQMKLAYEYGVDKIWIVNVGDIKPMEFPIHFFLTLAWNPDKINAEDLLPFAIHWSENQFGKKYAKDIAEIINDFTRYNSRRKPELLSPNTYSLIHFREFERVVDDYNKLLVKAEKIYKLIPPKYKDAYFQLVLHPVKACANLNEMYYWTGKNHLYAQQGRIKTNKIANLVYKLFKKDSAISYYYNKVLSNGKWNHMMDQTHISYSYWQQPEKDTVPKTEKIKILQKSDMGVALEGSDKALKDNNDQGYLPEFDVFNDQKYYIEIFNLGAIAFNYKILSENPCIIIDKPTGKIIDEKRVFVSIDWNKAPIGKNLFPVFIYGPKNKKITVFVPIFKISDEEKKNIKGYVESNGYISIEAEKYQREINSDKVKWLKIPFIGRTLSGVSVTPSKVIIDSPGNSTPHLEYDLYLFSKGEVTVKVYLSPTINFLNNIGLRYAVSIDNEPPQIINIHSNYDYEKWKKYVADNINIKISKHKINSTGKHTLKFWLVDPGIVLQKIVIETSEEKPCYLGPPESVFIN
;
A
#
# COMPACT_ATOMS: atom_id res chain seq x y z
N ILE A 1 3.21 -37.33 15.27
CA ILE A 1 3.79 -36.78 16.51
C ILE A 1 4.90 -37.73 17.01
N GLU A 2 4.59 -38.98 17.31
CA GLU A 2 5.56 -39.98 17.87
C GLU A 2 6.84 -40.11 17.04
N LEU A 3 6.71 -40.18 15.71
CA LEU A 3 7.87 -40.25 14.81
C LEU A 3 8.81 -39.05 14.97
N LEU A 4 8.24 -37.83 15.03
CA LEU A 4 9.05 -36.62 15.20
C LEU A 4 9.75 -36.59 16.58
N GLN A 5 9.04 -36.97 17.63
CA GLN A 5 9.65 -37.08 18.97
C GLN A 5 10.75 -38.13 19.04
N ARG A 6 10.59 -39.25 18.32
CA ARG A 6 11.64 -40.26 18.19
C ARG A 6 12.86 -39.71 17.43
N ILE A 7 12.66 -39.01 16.31
CA ILE A 7 13.73 -38.36 15.56
C ILE A 7 14.55 -37.44 16.46
N VAL A 8 13.89 -36.60 17.26
CA VAL A 8 14.58 -35.71 18.22
C VAL A 8 15.44 -36.51 19.19
N ARG A 9 14.90 -37.56 19.80
CA ARG A 9 15.68 -38.42 20.72
C ARG A 9 16.88 -39.10 20.04
N ASP A 10 16.67 -39.67 18.85
CA ASP A 10 17.72 -40.37 18.10
C ASP A 10 18.84 -39.40 17.69
N GLN A 11 18.50 -38.20 17.20
CA GLN A 11 19.48 -37.15 16.89
C GLN A 11 20.29 -36.74 18.13
N ARG A 12 19.65 -36.55 19.27
CA ARG A 12 20.33 -36.19 20.52
C ARG A 12 21.31 -37.26 20.94
N LYS A 13 20.93 -38.55 20.83
CA LYS A 13 21.83 -39.68 21.09
C LYS A 13 23.04 -39.66 20.15
N ILE A 14 22.81 -39.49 18.85
CA ILE A 14 23.90 -39.41 17.86
C ILE A 14 24.86 -38.26 18.17
N ILE A 15 24.33 -37.11 18.51
CA ILE A 15 25.16 -35.93 18.88
C ILE A 15 26.03 -36.25 20.10
N THR A 16 25.47 -36.86 21.13
CA THR A 16 26.24 -37.29 22.32
C THR A 16 27.33 -38.31 21.96
N ASP A 17 26.95 -39.34 21.19
CA ASP A 17 27.86 -40.43 20.80
C ASP A 17 29.05 -39.89 19.97
N VAL A 18 28.79 -38.94 19.06
CA VAL A 18 29.80 -38.36 18.16
C VAL A 18 30.70 -37.35 18.87
N THR A 19 30.11 -36.50 19.71
CA THR A 19 30.83 -35.37 20.32
C THR A 19 31.46 -35.71 21.66
N GLY A 20 30.99 -36.76 22.35
CA GLY A 20 31.36 -37.10 23.71
C GLY A 20 30.97 -36.08 24.76
N LYS A 21 30.13 -35.10 24.42
CA LYS A 21 29.70 -34.02 25.30
C LYS A 21 28.32 -34.30 25.89
N GLU A 22 28.07 -33.71 27.06
CA GLU A 22 26.75 -33.69 27.64
C GLU A 22 25.78 -32.94 26.69
N ILE A 23 24.67 -33.59 26.32
CA ILE A 23 23.75 -33.08 25.29
C ILE A 23 23.16 -31.70 25.60
N THR A 24 22.94 -31.40 26.88
CA THR A 24 22.43 -30.11 27.35
C THR A 24 23.43 -28.97 27.19
N SER A 25 24.73 -29.28 27.00
CA SER A 25 25.77 -28.27 26.72
C SER A 25 25.83 -27.86 25.25
N ILE A 26 25.09 -28.57 24.36
CA ILE A 26 25.09 -28.33 22.91
C ILE A 26 23.75 -27.66 22.55
N PRO A 27 23.74 -26.39 22.12
CA PRO A 27 22.51 -25.72 21.72
C PRO A 27 21.80 -26.47 20.56
N GLN A 28 20.52 -26.73 20.73
CA GLN A 28 19.67 -27.38 19.76
C GLN A 28 18.42 -26.54 19.52
N VAL A 29 17.92 -26.56 18.30
CA VAL A 29 16.78 -25.75 17.87
C VAL A 29 15.74 -26.67 17.21
N TRP A 30 14.49 -26.50 17.56
CA TRP A 30 13.35 -27.15 16.91
C TRP A 30 12.47 -26.12 16.21
N ALA A 31 12.43 -26.17 14.86
CA ALA A 31 11.66 -25.21 14.06
C ALA A 31 10.17 -25.59 14.03
N LEU A 32 9.33 -24.67 14.51
CA LEU A 32 7.88 -24.77 14.45
C LEU A 32 7.36 -24.14 13.15
N TYR A 33 7.78 -24.69 12.00
CA TYR A 33 7.45 -24.18 10.68
C TYR A 33 6.29 -24.97 10.08
N LYS A 34 5.30 -24.26 9.53
CA LYS A 34 4.10 -24.85 8.89
C LYS A 34 3.43 -25.92 9.76
N GLU A 35 3.29 -27.15 9.23
CA GLU A 35 2.64 -28.29 9.88
C GLU A 35 3.30 -28.71 11.19
N VAL A 36 4.58 -28.43 11.38
CA VAL A 36 5.28 -28.75 12.64
C VAL A 36 4.72 -27.94 13.81
N GLN A 37 4.34 -26.68 13.56
CA GLN A 37 3.63 -25.89 14.57
C GLN A 37 2.28 -26.53 14.93
N ASP A 38 1.53 -27.03 13.94
CA ASP A 38 0.24 -27.70 14.16
C ASP A 38 0.39 -28.98 15.01
N TYR A 39 1.48 -29.73 14.80
CA TYR A 39 1.79 -30.88 15.65
C TYR A 39 2.16 -30.45 17.07
N TYR A 40 2.89 -29.37 17.24
CA TYR A 40 3.22 -28.83 18.55
C TYR A 40 1.94 -28.38 19.29
N ASP A 41 1.04 -27.72 18.59
CA ASP A 41 -0.26 -27.28 19.14
C ASP A 41 -1.16 -28.48 19.54
N LYS A 42 -1.02 -29.60 18.85
CA LYS A 42 -1.69 -30.88 19.14
C LYS A 42 -0.98 -31.73 20.21
N GLY A 43 0.02 -31.16 20.91
CA GLY A 43 0.66 -31.82 22.05
C GLY A 43 2.02 -32.49 21.77
N MET A 44 2.62 -32.32 20.58
CA MET A 44 4.01 -32.67 20.37
C MET A 44 4.91 -31.86 21.32
N ARG A 45 5.93 -32.51 21.91
CA ARG A 45 6.89 -31.82 22.79
C ARG A 45 8.32 -32.25 22.46
N VAL A 46 9.26 -31.35 22.72
CA VAL A 46 10.71 -31.57 22.67
C VAL A 46 11.29 -31.42 24.08
N PRO A 47 12.50 -31.91 24.38
CA PRO A 47 13.16 -31.69 25.67
C PRO A 47 13.27 -30.21 26.03
N ASP A 48 13.23 -29.92 27.33
CA ASP A 48 13.16 -28.56 27.87
C ASP A 48 14.37 -27.67 27.54
N ASP A 49 15.52 -28.26 27.20
CA ASP A 49 16.74 -27.53 26.81
C ASP A 49 16.78 -27.15 25.32
N VAL A 50 15.84 -27.66 24.50
CA VAL A 50 15.76 -27.33 23.08
C VAL A 50 15.07 -26.00 22.86
N ILE A 51 15.69 -25.10 22.08
CA ILE A 51 15.09 -23.81 21.72
C ILE A 51 13.93 -24.04 20.74
N LEU A 52 12.80 -23.44 21.02
CA LEU A 52 11.64 -23.43 20.11
C LEU A 52 11.78 -22.27 19.13
N LEU A 53 11.97 -22.59 17.85
CA LEU A 53 12.07 -21.59 16.79
C LEU A 53 10.68 -21.36 16.20
N LEU A 54 10.04 -20.25 16.59
CA LEU A 54 8.77 -19.79 16.03
C LEU A 54 8.97 -19.24 14.62
N CYS A 55 7.90 -19.08 13.86
CA CYS A 55 7.99 -18.60 12.48
C CYS A 55 6.95 -17.50 12.19
N ASP A 56 7.23 -16.70 11.17
CA ASP A 56 6.23 -15.87 10.52
C ASP A 56 5.36 -16.71 9.54
N ASP A 57 4.44 -16.04 8.87
CA ASP A 57 3.55 -16.62 7.86
C ASP A 57 4.17 -16.64 6.45
N ASN A 58 5.48 -16.49 6.33
CA ASN A 58 6.26 -16.31 5.10
C ASN A 58 6.04 -14.96 4.39
N TRP A 59 5.28 -14.06 5.00
CA TRP A 59 4.97 -12.72 4.48
C TRP A 59 5.28 -11.62 5.50
N GLY A 60 6.10 -11.94 6.50
CA GLY A 60 6.55 -11.00 7.52
C GLY A 60 5.53 -10.74 8.63
N ASN A 61 4.59 -11.65 8.87
CA ASN A 61 3.63 -11.54 9.96
C ASN A 61 3.84 -12.72 10.94
N ILE A 62 4.16 -12.44 12.19
CA ILE A 62 4.42 -13.46 13.21
C ILE A 62 3.16 -14.29 13.45
N ARG A 63 3.29 -15.63 13.35
CA ARG A 63 2.17 -16.57 13.47
C ARG A 63 1.76 -16.82 14.90
N LYS A 64 2.74 -16.92 15.81
CA LYS A 64 2.52 -17.31 17.19
C LYS A 64 3.60 -16.76 18.09
N LEU A 65 3.20 -16.36 19.30
CA LEU A 65 4.12 -15.95 20.37
C LEU A 65 3.82 -16.72 21.65
N PRO A 66 4.78 -16.80 22.59
CA PRO A 66 4.54 -17.36 23.92
C PRO A 66 3.44 -16.60 24.63
N LYS A 67 2.61 -17.30 25.37
CA LYS A 67 1.57 -16.67 26.17
C LYS A 67 2.16 -16.07 27.44
N LEU A 68 1.85 -14.81 27.73
CA LEU A 68 2.39 -14.08 28.88
C LEU A 68 1.95 -14.64 30.24
N ASN A 69 0.85 -15.37 30.30
CA ASN A 69 0.28 -15.98 31.51
C ASN A 69 0.67 -17.45 31.70
N GLU A 70 1.45 -18.04 30.80
CA GLU A 70 1.99 -19.40 30.91
C GLU A 70 3.46 -19.38 31.32
N LYS A 71 3.94 -20.46 31.94
CA LYS A 71 5.37 -20.64 32.25
C LYS A 71 6.17 -20.71 30.93
N PRO A 72 7.18 -19.86 30.73
CA PRO A 72 8.02 -19.93 29.53
C PRO A 72 8.69 -21.30 29.37
N HIS A 73 8.87 -21.72 28.12
CA HIS A 73 9.66 -22.91 27.81
C HIS A 73 11.10 -22.72 28.27
N PRO A 74 11.70 -23.66 29.04
CA PRO A 74 13.01 -23.45 29.63
C PRO A 74 14.14 -23.20 28.63
N GLY A 75 14.11 -23.88 27.46
CA GLY A 75 15.06 -23.66 26.37
C GLY A 75 14.94 -22.29 25.69
N GLY A 76 13.85 -21.57 25.95
CA GLY A 76 13.58 -20.27 25.36
C GLY A 76 13.06 -20.34 23.92
N TYR A 77 12.97 -19.17 23.29
CA TYR A 77 12.33 -19.01 21.98
C TYR A 77 13.22 -18.27 21.00
N GLY A 78 13.17 -18.69 19.74
CA GLY A 78 13.73 -17.98 18.59
C GLY A 78 12.65 -17.65 17.56
N ILE A 79 13.03 -16.96 16.49
CA ILE A 79 12.17 -16.61 15.37
C ILE A 79 12.85 -16.86 14.03
N TYR A 80 12.11 -17.42 13.08
CA TYR A 80 12.47 -17.55 11.67
C TYR A 80 11.57 -16.62 10.85
N TYR A 81 12.17 -15.59 10.26
CA TYR A 81 11.51 -14.50 9.56
C TYR A 81 11.84 -14.50 8.07
N HIS A 82 10.97 -13.96 7.21
CA HIS A 82 11.14 -14.01 5.76
C HIS A 82 11.24 -12.62 5.13
N PHE A 83 12.29 -12.41 4.32
CA PHE A 83 12.43 -11.27 3.40
C PHE A 83 12.08 -11.63 1.97
N ASP A 84 12.13 -12.91 1.63
CA ASP A 84 11.65 -13.48 0.38
C ASP A 84 10.89 -14.76 0.64
N TYR A 85 10.13 -15.23 -0.33
CA TYR A 85 9.42 -16.49 -0.24
C TYR A 85 9.12 -17.09 -1.60
N VAL A 86 9.18 -18.43 -1.67
CA VAL A 86 8.77 -19.26 -2.80
C VAL A 86 7.56 -20.09 -2.39
N GLY A 87 6.37 -19.65 -2.77
CA GLY A 87 5.11 -20.31 -2.42
C GLY A 87 3.87 -19.45 -2.62
N ASP A 88 2.72 -20.00 -2.25
CA ASP A 88 1.41 -19.34 -2.33
C ASP A 88 1.27 -18.20 -1.30
N PRO A 89 0.59 -17.08 -1.60
CA PRO A 89 -0.14 -16.79 -2.83
C PRO A 89 0.72 -16.34 -4.01
N ARG A 90 1.99 -16.01 -3.82
CA ARG A 90 2.91 -15.56 -4.85
C ARG A 90 4.36 -15.68 -4.40
N ASN A 91 5.24 -16.14 -5.30
CA ASN A 91 6.67 -15.92 -5.10
C ASN A 91 6.97 -14.42 -5.07
N TYR A 92 7.80 -14.00 -4.12
CA TYR A 92 8.36 -12.66 -4.12
C TYR A 92 9.84 -12.75 -3.73
N LYS A 93 10.71 -12.50 -4.69
CA LYS A 93 12.16 -12.72 -4.54
C LYS A 93 13.02 -11.92 -5.53
N TRP A 94 12.40 -11.03 -6.32
CA TRP A 94 13.12 -10.28 -7.35
C TRP A 94 13.88 -9.09 -6.78
N LEU A 95 13.21 -8.22 -6.04
CA LEU A 95 13.76 -6.99 -5.46
C LEU A 95 13.45 -6.90 -3.96
N ASN A 96 14.21 -6.03 -3.26
CA ASN A 96 13.88 -5.72 -1.88
C ASN A 96 12.51 -5.02 -1.79
N THR A 97 11.56 -5.64 -1.12
CA THR A 97 10.23 -5.08 -0.81
C THR A 97 10.01 -4.93 0.69
N ASN A 98 11.07 -5.07 1.51
CA ASN A 98 10.98 -5.09 2.96
C ASN A 98 11.13 -3.68 3.51
N GLN A 99 10.09 -3.18 4.18
CA GLN A 99 10.16 -1.95 4.97
C GLN A 99 10.83 -2.26 6.31
N ILE A 100 11.89 -1.54 6.65
CA ILE A 100 12.55 -1.72 7.96
C ILE A 100 11.61 -1.40 9.12
N SER A 101 10.61 -0.53 8.91
CA SER A 101 9.56 -0.24 9.88
C SER A 101 8.67 -1.47 10.18
N ARG A 102 8.34 -2.28 9.14
CA ARG A 102 7.60 -3.52 9.35
C ARG A 102 8.45 -4.58 10.05
N VAL A 103 9.71 -4.70 9.65
CA VAL A 103 10.67 -5.59 10.31
C VAL A 103 10.83 -5.21 11.79
N TRP A 104 11.01 -3.92 12.08
CA TRP A 104 11.11 -3.40 13.44
C TRP A 104 9.87 -3.74 14.27
N GLU A 105 8.69 -3.45 13.73
CA GLU A 105 7.41 -3.64 14.44
C GLU A 105 7.21 -5.11 14.82
N GLN A 106 7.43 -6.05 13.89
CA GLN A 106 7.26 -7.47 14.14
C GLN A 106 8.35 -8.05 15.06
N MET A 107 9.60 -7.65 14.89
CA MET A 107 10.70 -8.15 15.71
C MET A 107 10.66 -7.58 17.14
N LYS A 108 10.23 -6.31 17.33
CA LYS A 108 9.98 -5.73 18.67
C LYS A 108 8.82 -6.45 19.36
N LEU A 109 7.75 -6.75 18.62
CA LEU A 109 6.64 -7.55 19.13
C LEU A 109 7.13 -8.92 19.61
N ALA A 110 7.93 -9.66 18.82
CA ALA A 110 8.51 -10.93 19.21
C ALA A 110 9.39 -10.82 20.46
N TYR A 111 10.27 -9.83 20.48
CA TYR A 111 11.18 -9.57 21.59
C TYR A 111 10.43 -9.26 22.90
N GLU A 112 9.40 -8.42 22.84
CA GLU A 112 8.56 -8.13 24.00
C GLU A 112 7.91 -9.39 24.59
N TYR A 113 7.65 -10.43 23.78
CA TYR A 113 7.07 -11.71 24.20
C TYR A 113 8.14 -12.75 24.59
N GLY A 114 9.41 -12.35 24.72
CA GLY A 114 10.50 -13.21 25.21
C GLY A 114 11.13 -14.08 24.12
N VAL A 115 11.03 -13.70 22.86
CA VAL A 115 11.69 -14.37 21.72
C VAL A 115 13.09 -13.74 21.55
N ASP A 116 14.06 -14.21 22.33
CA ASP A 116 15.37 -13.57 22.50
C ASP A 116 16.58 -14.49 22.29
N LYS A 117 16.38 -15.82 22.00
CA LYS A 117 17.49 -16.77 21.93
C LYS A 117 18.19 -16.80 20.59
N ILE A 118 17.43 -16.81 19.52
CA ILE A 118 17.98 -16.85 18.16
C ILE A 118 17.01 -16.20 17.18
N TRP A 119 17.53 -15.33 16.32
CA TRP A 119 16.80 -14.72 15.24
C TRP A 119 17.42 -15.14 13.91
N ILE A 120 16.63 -15.77 13.06
CA ILE A 120 17.03 -16.22 11.72
C ILE A 120 16.16 -15.47 10.72
N VAL A 121 16.75 -15.00 9.63
CA VAL A 121 16.03 -14.39 8.51
C VAL A 121 16.37 -15.11 7.20
N ASN A 122 15.34 -15.55 6.49
CA ASN A 122 15.44 -16.01 5.12
C ASN A 122 15.47 -14.80 4.20
N VAL A 123 16.54 -14.66 3.43
CA VAL A 123 16.76 -13.50 2.54
C VAL A 123 16.74 -13.89 1.06
N GLY A 124 16.66 -15.20 0.75
CA GLY A 124 16.86 -15.70 -0.60
C GLY A 124 18.25 -15.36 -1.10
N ASP A 125 18.36 -14.48 -2.09
CA ASP A 125 19.63 -13.92 -2.52
C ASP A 125 20.05 -12.74 -1.62
N ILE A 126 21.35 -12.68 -1.27
CA ILE A 126 21.88 -11.54 -0.48
C ILE A 126 21.67 -10.22 -1.22
N LYS A 127 21.85 -10.22 -2.54
CA LYS A 127 21.45 -9.09 -3.38
C LYS A 127 20.00 -9.29 -3.85
N PRO A 128 19.14 -8.31 -3.66
CA PRO A 128 19.36 -6.90 -3.24
C PRO A 128 19.04 -6.62 -1.75
N MET A 129 19.22 -7.57 -0.86
CA MET A 129 18.73 -7.50 0.53
C MET A 129 19.74 -6.89 1.52
N GLU A 130 20.81 -6.24 1.06
CA GLU A 130 21.88 -5.71 1.93
C GLU A 130 21.38 -4.74 3.00
N PHE A 131 20.48 -3.82 2.63
CA PHE A 131 19.94 -2.83 3.57
C PHE A 131 19.06 -3.47 4.66
N PRO A 132 18.01 -4.25 4.35
CA PRO A 132 17.21 -4.88 5.38
C PRO A 132 17.97 -5.95 6.19
N ILE A 133 18.95 -6.67 5.60
CA ILE A 133 19.83 -7.59 6.34
C ILE A 133 20.61 -6.82 7.42
N HIS A 134 21.26 -5.70 7.06
CA HIS A 134 22.01 -4.90 8.02
C HIS A 134 21.09 -4.39 9.14
N PHE A 135 19.90 -3.93 8.80
CA PHE A 135 18.92 -3.49 9.80
C PHE A 135 18.53 -4.63 10.74
N PHE A 136 18.14 -5.79 10.20
CA PHE A 136 17.71 -6.94 10.99
C PHE A 136 18.79 -7.41 11.97
N LEU A 137 20.04 -7.52 11.50
CA LEU A 137 21.16 -7.96 12.34
C LEU A 137 21.53 -6.92 13.40
N THR A 138 21.45 -5.63 13.08
CA THR A 138 21.68 -4.55 14.05
C THR A 138 20.61 -4.54 15.13
N LEU A 139 19.35 -4.72 14.75
CA LEU A 139 18.23 -4.84 15.68
C LEU A 139 18.38 -6.09 16.56
N ALA A 140 18.75 -7.25 15.98
CA ALA A 140 18.98 -8.50 16.72
C ALA A 140 20.13 -8.39 17.72
N TRP A 141 21.18 -7.62 17.40
CA TRP A 141 22.31 -7.40 18.30
C TRP A 141 21.91 -6.66 19.58
N ASN A 142 21.02 -5.66 19.48
CA ASN A 142 20.50 -4.95 20.65
C ASN A 142 19.11 -4.36 20.36
N PRO A 143 18.03 -5.13 20.58
CA PRO A 143 16.66 -4.69 20.29
C PRO A 143 16.21 -3.46 21.07
N ASP A 144 16.81 -3.17 22.22
CA ASP A 144 16.41 -2.04 23.07
C ASP A 144 16.99 -0.69 22.61
N LYS A 145 17.98 -0.70 21.71
CA LYS A 145 18.63 0.52 21.22
C LYS A 145 17.93 1.19 20.04
N ILE A 146 17.01 0.51 19.36
CA ILE A 146 16.34 1.04 18.19
C ILE A 146 14.86 1.18 18.48
N ASN A 147 14.38 2.41 18.56
CA ASN A 147 12.97 2.76 18.68
C ASN A 147 12.39 3.16 17.32
N ALA A 148 11.08 3.43 17.26
CA ALA A 148 10.42 3.80 16.02
C ALA A 148 10.97 5.10 15.39
N GLU A 149 11.33 6.08 16.23
CA GLU A 149 11.94 7.34 15.80
C GLU A 149 13.35 7.18 15.23
N ASP A 150 14.06 6.08 15.54
CA ASP A 150 15.41 5.82 15.07
C ASP A 150 15.46 5.22 13.64
N LEU A 151 14.34 4.83 13.07
CA LEU A 151 14.29 4.15 11.77
C LEU A 151 14.82 5.02 10.62
N LEU A 152 14.43 6.29 10.55
CA LEU A 152 14.96 7.21 9.54
C LEU A 152 16.42 7.59 9.83
N PRO A 153 16.83 7.95 11.05
CA PRO A 153 18.25 8.09 11.43
C PRO A 153 19.12 6.88 11.06
N PHE A 154 18.64 5.65 11.29
CA PHE A 154 19.35 4.44 10.85
C PHE A 154 19.59 4.42 9.34
N ALA A 155 18.54 4.67 8.54
CA ALA A 155 18.65 4.69 7.08
C ALA A 155 19.61 5.80 6.60
N ILE A 156 19.62 6.97 7.25
CA ILE A 156 20.56 8.07 6.95
C ILE A 156 21.99 7.65 7.26
N HIS A 157 22.24 7.07 8.43
CA HIS A 157 23.57 6.61 8.82
C HIS A 157 24.08 5.49 7.90
N TRP A 158 23.22 4.53 7.55
CA TRP A 158 23.55 3.49 6.58
C TRP A 158 23.94 4.10 5.23
N SER A 159 23.17 5.05 4.75
CA SER A 159 23.43 5.74 3.48
C SER A 159 24.72 6.57 3.53
N GLU A 160 25.01 7.20 4.66
CA GLU A 160 26.27 7.93 4.88
C GLU A 160 27.49 7.00 4.78
N ASN A 161 27.41 5.84 5.41
CA ASN A 161 28.48 4.84 5.39
C ASN A 161 28.74 4.28 3.99
N GLN A 162 27.69 4.12 3.17
CA GLN A 162 27.83 3.59 1.81
C GLN A 162 28.25 4.64 0.78
N PHE A 163 27.74 5.87 0.87
CA PHE A 163 27.80 6.86 -0.20
C PHE A 163 28.38 8.21 0.23
N GLY A 164 28.74 8.35 1.50
CA GLY A 164 29.21 9.60 2.09
C GLY A 164 28.07 10.55 2.50
N LYS A 165 28.42 11.51 3.33
CA LYS A 165 27.48 12.38 4.06
C LYS A 165 26.60 13.25 3.17
N LYS A 166 27.13 13.72 2.03
CA LYS A 166 26.53 14.80 1.23
C LYS A 166 25.08 14.51 0.79
N TYR A 167 24.79 13.28 0.40
CA TYR A 167 23.48 12.85 -0.12
C TYR A 167 22.79 11.81 0.76
N ALA A 168 23.33 11.54 1.95
CA ALA A 168 22.85 10.45 2.83
C ALA A 168 21.36 10.55 3.17
N LYS A 169 20.87 11.73 3.52
CA LYS A 169 19.44 11.96 3.82
C LYS A 169 18.55 11.70 2.62
N ASP A 170 18.91 12.26 1.45
CA ASP A 170 18.11 12.07 0.23
C ASP A 170 18.08 10.60 -0.20
N ILE A 171 19.20 9.87 -0.06
CA ILE A 171 19.29 8.43 -0.37
C ILE A 171 18.43 7.62 0.59
N ALA A 172 18.49 7.91 1.89
CA ALA A 172 17.66 7.26 2.90
C ALA A 172 16.15 7.46 2.63
N GLU A 173 15.74 8.67 2.27
CA GLU A 173 14.37 8.97 1.87
C GLU A 173 13.96 8.18 0.62
N ILE A 174 14.83 8.08 -0.40
CA ILE A 174 14.55 7.27 -1.60
C ILE A 174 14.36 5.80 -1.24
N ILE A 175 15.20 5.21 -0.40
CA ILE A 175 15.09 3.81 0.01
C ILE A 175 13.78 3.58 0.79
N ASN A 176 13.44 4.45 1.73
CA ASN A 176 12.22 4.34 2.51
C ASN A 176 10.96 4.51 1.64
N ASP A 177 10.93 5.50 0.73
CA ASP A 177 9.81 5.68 -0.19
C ASP A 177 9.68 4.51 -1.17
N PHE A 178 10.79 4.01 -1.70
CA PHE A 178 10.81 2.84 -2.58
C PHE A 178 10.21 1.60 -1.89
N THR A 179 10.66 1.27 -0.69
CA THR A 179 10.15 0.10 0.04
C THR A 179 8.69 0.30 0.47
N ARG A 180 8.28 1.53 0.81
CA ARG A 180 6.88 1.88 1.08
C ARG A 180 6.00 1.74 -0.17
N TYR A 181 6.47 2.16 -1.35
CA TYR A 181 5.71 2.00 -2.59
C TYR A 181 5.55 0.53 -2.97
N ASN A 182 6.59 -0.28 -2.79
CA ASN A 182 6.50 -1.73 -2.99
C ASN A 182 5.66 -2.46 -1.93
N SER A 183 5.46 -1.86 -0.75
CA SER A 183 4.52 -2.40 0.24
C SER A 183 3.05 -2.21 -0.16
N ARG A 184 2.75 -1.27 -1.07
CA ARG A 184 1.39 -1.13 -1.65
C ARG A 184 0.98 -2.42 -2.35
N ARG A 185 1.88 -2.94 -3.18
CA ARG A 185 1.78 -4.21 -3.87
C ARG A 185 3.18 -4.66 -4.27
N LYS A 186 3.56 -5.91 -3.95
CA LYS A 186 4.85 -6.43 -4.40
C LYS A 186 4.89 -6.53 -5.93
N PRO A 187 6.05 -6.31 -6.59
CA PRO A 187 6.15 -6.30 -8.06
C PRO A 187 5.55 -7.52 -8.74
N GLU A 188 5.78 -8.71 -8.18
CA GLU A 188 5.30 -9.99 -8.72
C GLU A 188 3.78 -10.17 -8.62
N LEU A 189 3.10 -9.31 -7.87
CA LEU A 189 1.64 -9.29 -7.70
C LEU A 189 0.96 -8.26 -8.58
N LEU A 190 1.73 -7.39 -9.27
CA LEU A 190 1.16 -6.34 -10.11
C LEU A 190 0.43 -6.91 -11.32
N SER A 191 -0.64 -6.25 -11.69
CA SER A 191 -1.45 -6.53 -12.87
C SER A 191 -2.05 -5.24 -13.43
N PRO A 192 -2.62 -5.26 -14.64
CA PRO A 192 -3.34 -4.11 -15.20
C PRO A 192 -4.52 -3.64 -14.36
N ASN A 193 -5.03 -4.49 -13.47
CA ASN A 193 -6.21 -4.25 -12.63
C ASN A 193 -5.85 -3.99 -11.15
N THR A 194 -4.57 -3.83 -10.80
CA THR A 194 -4.17 -3.64 -9.40
C THR A 194 -4.71 -2.33 -8.83
N TYR A 195 -4.52 -1.24 -9.53
CA TYR A 195 -4.98 0.09 -9.11
C TYR A 195 -6.12 0.59 -9.98
N SER A 196 -7.00 1.41 -9.42
CA SER A 196 -8.12 1.98 -10.16
C SER A 196 -7.65 2.92 -11.27
N LEU A 197 -8.15 2.69 -12.49
CA LEU A 197 -8.00 3.60 -13.64
C LEU A 197 -9.09 4.68 -13.67
N ILE A 198 -10.13 4.51 -12.84
CA ILE A 198 -11.38 5.27 -12.88
C ILE A 198 -11.42 6.28 -11.73
N HIS A 199 -11.30 5.79 -10.49
CA HIS A 199 -11.49 6.62 -9.32
C HIS A 199 -10.17 7.23 -8.86
N PHE A 200 -10.22 8.53 -8.51
CA PHE A 200 -9.15 9.29 -7.88
C PHE A 200 -7.85 9.34 -8.70
N ARG A 201 -7.88 9.01 -10.00
CA ARG A 201 -6.67 8.83 -10.84
C ARG A 201 -5.61 7.97 -10.16
N GLU A 202 -6.05 6.92 -9.45
CA GLU A 202 -5.19 6.18 -8.52
C GLU A 202 -3.96 5.59 -9.21
N PHE A 203 -4.14 4.86 -10.32
CA PHE A 203 -2.99 4.26 -11.03
C PHE A 203 -2.07 5.33 -11.64
N GLU A 204 -2.63 6.43 -12.15
CA GLU A 204 -1.86 7.58 -12.65
C GLU A 204 -0.98 8.16 -11.54
N ARG A 205 -1.54 8.38 -10.33
CA ARG A 205 -0.79 8.86 -9.15
C ARG A 205 0.31 7.90 -8.70
N VAL A 206 0.06 6.58 -8.73
CA VAL A 206 1.08 5.58 -8.40
C VAL A 206 2.26 5.65 -9.38
N VAL A 207 1.99 5.76 -10.68
CA VAL A 207 3.04 5.94 -11.70
C VAL A 207 3.80 7.26 -11.49
N ASP A 208 3.08 8.35 -11.19
CA ASP A 208 3.69 9.65 -10.90
C ASP A 208 4.60 9.61 -9.66
N ASP A 209 4.20 8.91 -8.60
CA ASP A 209 5.02 8.71 -7.40
C ASP A 209 6.36 8.04 -7.75
N TYR A 210 6.32 6.92 -8.50
CA TYR A 210 7.53 6.22 -8.93
C TYR A 210 8.39 7.06 -9.88
N ASN A 211 7.79 7.81 -10.79
CA ASN A 211 8.54 8.67 -11.72
C ASN A 211 9.21 9.85 -11.00
N LYS A 212 8.55 10.46 -10.01
CA LYS A 212 9.16 11.49 -9.16
C LYS A 212 10.35 10.93 -8.37
N LEU A 213 10.19 9.73 -7.81
CA LEU A 213 11.25 9.04 -7.09
C LEU A 213 12.43 8.70 -8.02
N LEU A 214 12.15 8.22 -9.23
CA LEU A 214 13.16 7.94 -10.26
C LEU A 214 13.94 9.20 -10.64
N VAL A 215 13.27 10.32 -10.87
CA VAL A 215 13.94 11.61 -11.18
C VAL A 215 14.87 12.03 -10.05
N LYS A 216 14.44 11.88 -8.78
CA LYS A 216 15.28 12.16 -7.59
C LYS A 216 16.50 11.23 -7.57
N ALA A 217 16.32 9.93 -7.78
CA ALA A 217 17.39 8.94 -7.78
C ALA A 217 18.40 9.17 -8.93
N GLU A 218 17.92 9.44 -10.15
CA GLU A 218 18.79 9.73 -11.31
C GLU A 218 19.57 11.03 -11.14
N LYS A 219 19.00 12.05 -10.50
CA LYS A 219 19.71 13.30 -10.17
C LYS A 219 20.90 13.02 -9.26
N ILE A 220 20.73 12.23 -8.21
CA ILE A 220 21.83 11.88 -7.30
C ILE A 220 22.88 11.03 -8.02
N TYR A 221 22.47 10.05 -8.84
CA TYR A 221 23.39 9.23 -9.63
C TYR A 221 24.35 10.05 -10.52
N LYS A 222 23.86 11.15 -11.09
CA LYS A 222 24.69 12.07 -11.89
C LYS A 222 25.72 12.82 -11.05
N LEU A 223 25.38 13.12 -9.79
CA LEU A 223 26.16 13.98 -8.89
C LEU A 223 27.09 13.20 -7.95
N ILE A 224 26.84 11.92 -7.72
CA ILE A 224 27.61 11.10 -6.80
C ILE A 224 29.01 10.81 -7.38
N PRO A 225 30.08 10.75 -6.54
CA PRO A 225 31.43 10.45 -7.00
C PRO A 225 31.51 9.11 -7.76
N PRO A 226 32.38 8.99 -8.78
CA PRO A 226 32.50 7.78 -9.60
C PRO A 226 32.68 6.48 -8.79
N LYS A 227 33.46 6.52 -7.71
CA LYS A 227 33.73 5.35 -6.84
C LYS A 227 32.49 4.74 -6.19
N TYR A 228 31.38 5.50 -6.10
CA TYR A 228 30.12 5.03 -5.51
C TYR A 228 29.07 4.65 -6.56
N LYS A 229 29.28 4.93 -7.85
CA LYS A 229 28.24 4.79 -8.88
C LYS A 229 27.71 3.39 -9.03
N ASP A 230 28.56 2.38 -9.03
CA ASP A 230 28.12 1.00 -9.18
C ASP A 230 27.28 0.53 -7.99
N ALA A 231 27.74 0.82 -6.76
CA ALA A 231 26.99 0.51 -5.55
C ALA A 231 25.66 1.28 -5.47
N TYR A 232 25.69 2.57 -5.84
CA TYR A 232 24.47 3.39 -5.87
C TYR A 232 23.48 2.88 -6.93
N PHE A 233 23.98 2.53 -8.12
CA PHE A 233 23.12 1.93 -9.15
C PHE A 233 22.45 0.67 -8.62
N GLN A 234 23.21 -0.25 -8.06
CA GLN A 234 22.72 -1.53 -7.56
C GLN A 234 21.69 -1.37 -6.42
N LEU A 235 22.03 -0.56 -5.41
CA LEU A 235 21.29 -0.50 -4.15
C LEU A 235 20.12 0.50 -4.16
N VAL A 236 20.17 1.51 -5.05
CA VAL A 236 19.22 2.63 -5.04
C VAL A 236 18.55 2.84 -6.39
N LEU A 237 19.35 3.07 -7.46
CA LEU A 237 18.78 3.48 -8.74
C LEU A 237 18.08 2.33 -9.47
N HIS A 238 18.70 1.15 -9.54
CA HIS A 238 18.13 -0.01 -10.24
C HIS A 238 16.76 -0.40 -9.72
N PRO A 239 16.55 -0.63 -8.41
CA PRO A 239 15.25 -1.05 -7.90
C PRO A 239 14.15 0.00 -8.16
N VAL A 240 14.45 1.29 -8.00
CA VAL A 240 13.51 2.37 -8.32
C VAL A 240 13.19 2.39 -9.82
N LYS A 241 14.20 2.27 -10.68
CA LYS A 241 14.05 2.31 -12.15
C LYS A 241 13.27 1.11 -12.68
N ALA A 242 13.54 -0.07 -12.16
CA ALA A 242 12.85 -1.30 -12.52
C ALA A 242 11.37 -1.24 -12.13
N CYS A 243 11.06 -0.87 -10.88
CA CYS A 243 9.67 -0.76 -10.40
C CYS A 243 8.90 0.38 -11.05
N ALA A 244 9.54 1.53 -11.33
CA ALA A 244 8.91 2.61 -12.08
C ALA A 244 8.47 2.13 -13.48
N ASN A 245 9.37 1.45 -14.21
CA ASN A 245 9.07 0.90 -15.52
C ASN A 245 7.97 -0.17 -15.48
N LEU A 246 7.98 -1.04 -14.49
CA LEU A 246 6.99 -2.11 -14.33
C LEU A 246 5.59 -1.55 -14.03
N ASN A 247 5.47 -0.59 -13.11
CA ASN A 247 4.20 0.07 -12.81
C ASN A 247 3.66 0.85 -14.02
N GLU A 248 4.52 1.56 -14.75
CA GLU A 248 4.14 2.27 -15.98
C GLU A 248 3.66 1.29 -17.06
N MET A 249 4.32 0.15 -17.23
CA MET A 249 3.93 -0.89 -18.18
C MET A 249 2.52 -1.45 -17.87
N TYR A 250 2.23 -1.79 -16.63
CA TYR A 250 0.91 -2.29 -16.24
C TYR A 250 -0.17 -1.19 -16.28
N TYR A 251 0.16 0.05 -15.95
CA TYR A 251 -0.75 1.19 -16.15
C TYR A 251 -1.18 1.33 -17.61
N TRP A 252 -0.22 1.34 -18.54
CA TRP A 252 -0.53 1.44 -19.97
C TRP A 252 -1.22 0.19 -20.50
N THR A 253 -0.97 -0.98 -19.94
CA THR A 253 -1.73 -2.19 -20.27
C THR A 253 -3.19 -2.04 -19.86
N GLY A 254 -3.46 -1.59 -18.64
CA GLY A 254 -4.83 -1.30 -18.18
C GLY A 254 -5.51 -0.22 -19.01
N LYS A 255 -4.79 0.87 -19.34
CA LYS A 255 -5.31 1.92 -20.24
C LYS A 255 -5.57 1.39 -21.64
N ASN A 256 -4.76 0.46 -22.15
CA ASN A 256 -5.00 -0.18 -23.44
C ASN A 256 -6.33 -0.95 -23.46
N HIS A 257 -6.61 -1.73 -22.42
CA HIS A 257 -7.88 -2.48 -22.30
C HIS A 257 -9.08 -1.53 -22.22
N LEU A 258 -8.99 -0.51 -21.37
CA LEU A 258 -10.06 0.50 -21.25
C LEU A 258 -10.29 1.25 -22.57
N TYR A 259 -9.23 1.63 -23.25
CA TYR A 259 -9.33 2.35 -24.52
C TYR A 259 -9.88 1.48 -25.66
N ALA A 260 -9.53 0.19 -25.66
CA ALA A 260 -10.12 -0.77 -26.60
C ALA A 260 -11.64 -0.89 -26.41
N GLN A 261 -12.10 -1.05 -25.16
CA GLN A 261 -13.52 -1.07 -24.78
C GLN A 261 -14.24 0.22 -25.21
N GLN A 262 -13.59 1.36 -25.04
CA GLN A 262 -14.11 2.66 -25.44
C GLN A 262 -14.01 2.91 -26.96
N GLY A 263 -13.30 2.08 -27.72
CA GLY A 263 -13.12 2.22 -29.18
C GLY A 263 -12.19 3.36 -29.60
N ARG A 264 -11.28 3.81 -28.73
CA ARG A 264 -10.34 4.91 -28.99
C ARG A 264 -9.26 4.49 -29.97
N ILE A 265 -8.98 5.26 -30.98
CA ILE A 265 -7.93 4.94 -31.98
C ILE A 265 -6.52 4.86 -31.39
N LYS A 266 -6.27 5.52 -30.24
CA LYS A 266 -5.00 5.50 -29.53
C LYS A 266 -4.66 4.11 -28.96
N THR A 267 -5.62 3.18 -28.85
CA THR A 267 -5.43 1.81 -28.36
C THR A 267 -4.21 1.13 -28.99
N ASN A 268 -4.09 1.20 -30.34
CA ASN A 268 -3.00 0.54 -31.06
C ASN A 268 -1.61 1.17 -30.78
N LYS A 269 -1.58 2.49 -30.55
CA LYS A 269 -0.34 3.19 -30.14
C LYS A 269 0.09 2.78 -28.74
N ILE A 270 -0.88 2.61 -27.83
CA ILE A 270 -0.60 2.14 -26.45
C ILE A 270 -0.09 0.70 -26.44
N ALA A 271 -0.63 -0.19 -27.27
CA ALA A 271 -0.10 -1.55 -27.39
C ALA A 271 1.40 -1.56 -27.77
N ASN A 272 1.79 -0.67 -28.70
CA ASN A 272 3.21 -0.51 -29.05
C ASN A 272 4.05 0.10 -27.91
N LEU A 273 3.46 1.00 -27.11
CA LEU A 273 4.14 1.57 -25.92
C LEU A 273 4.40 0.49 -24.86
N VAL A 274 3.41 -0.36 -24.56
CA VAL A 274 3.57 -1.50 -23.63
C VAL A 274 4.73 -2.41 -24.07
N TYR A 275 4.80 -2.74 -25.36
CA TYR A 275 5.92 -3.51 -25.90
C TYR A 275 7.29 -2.82 -25.71
N LYS A 276 7.35 -1.49 -25.91
CA LYS A 276 8.58 -0.73 -25.66
C LYS A 276 8.98 -0.74 -24.18
N LEU A 277 8.03 -0.62 -23.26
CA LEU A 277 8.30 -0.69 -21.82
C LEU A 277 8.76 -2.09 -21.39
N PHE A 278 8.21 -3.15 -21.99
CA PHE A 278 8.70 -4.51 -21.81
C PHE A 278 10.16 -4.68 -22.29
N LYS A 279 10.51 -4.13 -23.45
CA LYS A 279 11.90 -4.13 -23.94
C LYS A 279 12.84 -3.30 -23.06
N LYS A 280 12.34 -2.20 -22.49
CA LYS A 280 13.10 -1.38 -21.54
C LYS A 280 13.40 -2.14 -20.25
N ASP A 281 12.45 -2.95 -19.76
CA ASP A 281 12.65 -3.84 -18.63
C ASP A 281 13.79 -4.82 -18.86
N SER A 282 13.76 -5.54 -20.01
CA SER A 282 14.85 -6.43 -20.42
C SER A 282 16.21 -5.71 -20.50
N ALA A 283 16.23 -4.44 -20.96
CA ALA A 283 17.46 -3.67 -21.02
C ALA A 283 17.98 -3.26 -19.63
N ILE A 284 17.08 -2.95 -18.68
CA ILE A 284 17.44 -2.64 -17.29
C ILE A 284 18.08 -3.88 -16.63
N SER A 285 17.46 -5.06 -16.79
CA SER A 285 17.97 -6.33 -16.27
C SER A 285 19.30 -6.70 -16.93
N TYR A 286 19.44 -6.53 -18.26
CA TYR A 286 20.69 -6.76 -18.97
C TYR A 286 21.84 -5.88 -18.44
N TYR A 287 21.57 -4.59 -18.23
CA TYR A 287 22.58 -3.68 -17.69
C TYR A 287 23.09 -4.13 -16.32
N TYR A 288 22.19 -4.50 -15.41
CA TYR A 288 22.56 -4.98 -14.07
C TYR A 288 23.44 -6.23 -14.16
N ASN A 289 23.00 -7.23 -14.92
CA ASN A 289 23.64 -8.55 -14.93
C ASN A 289 24.92 -8.59 -15.77
N LYS A 290 25.00 -7.83 -16.87
CA LYS A 290 26.08 -7.97 -17.86
C LYS A 290 27.04 -6.80 -17.94
N VAL A 291 26.62 -5.58 -17.55
CA VAL A 291 27.40 -4.36 -17.73
C VAL A 291 27.92 -3.81 -16.41
N LEU A 292 27.06 -3.73 -15.40
CA LEU A 292 27.42 -3.20 -14.08
C LEU A 292 28.63 -3.92 -13.50
N SER A 293 29.65 -3.17 -13.05
CA SER A 293 30.89 -3.71 -12.49
C SER A 293 31.53 -4.81 -13.36
N ASN A 294 31.50 -4.62 -14.70
CA ASN A 294 32.02 -5.58 -15.71
C ASN A 294 31.37 -6.98 -15.62
N GLY A 295 30.08 -7.03 -15.31
CA GLY A 295 29.33 -8.30 -15.21
C GLY A 295 29.60 -9.11 -13.93
N LYS A 296 30.25 -8.53 -12.92
CA LYS A 296 30.51 -9.19 -11.61
C LYS A 296 29.24 -9.77 -10.97
N TRP A 297 28.10 -9.11 -11.15
CA TRP A 297 26.83 -9.48 -10.55
C TRP A 297 25.88 -10.21 -11.51
N ASN A 298 26.46 -10.85 -12.54
CA ASN A 298 25.70 -11.66 -13.48
C ASN A 298 24.88 -12.73 -12.74
N HIS A 299 23.62 -12.91 -13.12
CA HIS A 299 22.60 -13.79 -12.53
C HIS A 299 22.04 -13.37 -11.16
N MET A 300 22.45 -12.22 -10.61
CA MET A 300 21.89 -11.73 -9.35
C MET A 300 20.52 -11.03 -9.51
N MET A 301 20.14 -10.67 -10.76
CA MET A 301 18.95 -9.87 -11.03
C MET A 301 18.23 -10.31 -12.31
N ASP A 302 18.13 -11.60 -12.55
CA ASP A 302 17.45 -12.19 -13.72
C ASP A 302 16.21 -13.04 -13.35
N GLN A 303 15.65 -12.81 -12.15
CA GLN A 303 14.38 -13.39 -11.73
C GLN A 303 13.26 -12.94 -12.67
N THR A 304 12.44 -13.89 -13.12
CA THR A 304 11.23 -13.56 -13.88
C THR A 304 10.19 -12.90 -12.97
N HIS A 305 9.58 -11.81 -13.44
CA HIS A 305 8.73 -10.97 -12.60
C HIS A 305 7.52 -10.36 -13.34
N ILE A 306 7.34 -10.68 -14.62
CA ILE A 306 6.24 -10.16 -15.45
C ILE A 306 5.31 -11.31 -15.84
N SER A 307 3.99 -11.03 -15.86
CA SER A 307 2.95 -11.96 -16.32
C SER A 307 2.81 -13.24 -15.50
N TYR A 308 2.86 -13.11 -14.18
CA TYR A 308 2.49 -14.20 -13.29
C TYR A 308 1.02 -14.61 -13.51
N SER A 309 0.75 -15.92 -13.62
CA SER A 309 -0.58 -16.50 -13.72
C SER A 309 -1.04 -17.23 -12.45
N TYR A 310 -0.11 -17.65 -11.60
CA TYR A 310 -0.35 -18.31 -10.31
C TYR A 310 0.82 -18.01 -9.35
N TRP A 311 0.98 -18.73 -8.25
CA TRP A 311 1.97 -18.42 -7.22
C TRP A 311 3.43 -18.51 -7.67
N GLN A 312 3.76 -19.42 -8.59
CA GLN A 312 5.13 -19.62 -9.07
C GLN A 312 5.49 -18.66 -10.20
N GLN A 313 6.75 -18.27 -10.27
CA GLN A 313 7.26 -17.43 -11.36
C GLN A 313 7.07 -18.12 -12.72
N PRO A 314 6.82 -17.38 -13.79
CA PRO A 314 6.83 -17.90 -15.15
C PRO A 314 8.25 -18.33 -15.55
N GLU A 315 8.36 -19.29 -16.48
CA GLU A 315 9.65 -19.71 -17.03
C GLU A 315 10.43 -18.56 -17.70
N LYS A 316 9.69 -17.60 -18.26
CA LYS A 316 10.23 -16.37 -18.87
C LYS A 316 9.23 -15.23 -18.75
N ASP A 317 9.76 -14.03 -18.68
CA ASP A 317 8.94 -12.83 -18.79
C ASP A 317 8.27 -12.76 -20.16
N THR A 318 6.99 -12.40 -20.17
CA THR A 318 6.22 -12.23 -21.40
C THR A 318 5.55 -10.87 -21.41
N VAL A 319 5.43 -10.26 -22.59
CA VAL A 319 4.75 -8.98 -22.71
C VAL A 319 3.30 -9.11 -22.25
N PRO A 320 2.80 -8.20 -21.39
CA PRO A 320 1.40 -8.21 -20.98
C PRO A 320 0.46 -8.16 -22.19
N LYS A 321 -0.63 -8.94 -22.13
CA LYS A 321 -1.62 -8.99 -23.20
C LYS A 321 -2.22 -7.60 -23.43
N THR A 322 -2.23 -7.18 -24.71
CA THR A 322 -2.82 -5.91 -25.14
C THR A 322 -3.85 -6.15 -26.25
N GLU A 323 -4.79 -5.23 -26.36
CA GLU A 323 -5.82 -5.23 -27.39
C GLU A 323 -5.42 -4.32 -28.58
N LYS A 324 -5.94 -4.64 -29.76
CA LYS A 324 -5.88 -3.81 -30.97
C LYS A 324 -7.27 -3.69 -31.57
N ILE A 325 -7.58 -2.52 -32.11
CA ILE A 325 -8.87 -2.24 -32.73
C ILE A 325 -8.71 -1.93 -34.23
N LYS A 326 -9.77 -2.18 -35.00
CA LYS A 326 -9.86 -1.74 -36.40
C LYS A 326 -10.19 -0.25 -36.42
N ILE A 327 -9.36 0.54 -37.07
CA ILE A 327 -9.54 1.98 -37.19
C ILE A 327 -10.25 2.26 -38.51
N LEU A 328 -11.42 2.89 -38.43
CA LEU A 328 -12.23 3.25 -39.61
C LEU A 328 -11.84 4.62 -40.17
N GLN A 329 -11.93 4.80 -41.49
CA GLN A 329 -11.69 6.07 -42.17
C GLN A 329 -12.92 7.00 -42.06
N LYS A 330 -13.13 7.48 -40.82
CA LYS A 330 -14.21 8.42 -40.48
C LYS A 330 -13.76 9.42 -39.44
N SER A 331 -14.46 10.56 -39.39
CA SER A 331 -14.37 11.52 -38.31
C SER A 331 -15.52 11.24 -37.33
N ASP A 332 -15.17 10.89 -36.07
CA ASP A 332 -16.20 10.58 -35.07
C ASP A 332 -15.66 10.82 -33.66
N MET A 333 -16.49 11.38 -32.79
CA MET A 333 -16.11 11.82 -31.45
C MET A 333 -16.65 10.89 -30.36
N GLY A 334 -15.81 10.55 -29.39
CA GLY A 334 -16.20 10.04 -28.09
C GLY A 334 -15.70 10.95 -26.96
N VAL A 335 -16.38 10.90 -25.82
CA VAL A 335 -16.03 11.64 -24.61
C VAL A 335 -15.98 10.67 -23.42
N ALA A 336 -14.94 10.75 -22.61
CA ALA A 336 -14.85 10.04 -21.33
C ALA A 336 -14.61 11.04 -20.19
N LEU A 337 -15.10 10.71 -19.01
CA LEU A 337 -15.09 11.59 -17.85
C LEU A 337 -14.28 10.97 -16.73
N GLU A 338 -13.60 11.82 -15.95
CA GLU A 338 -13.01 11.37 -14.69
C GLU A 338 -14.09 10.76 -13.78
N GLY A 339 -13.80 9.63 -13.16
CA GLY A 339 -14.75 8.91 -12.30
C GLY A 339 -15.68 7.95 -13.04
N SER A 340 -15.54 7.77 -14.38
CA SER A 340 -16.39 6.87 -15.18
C SER A 340 -15.55 6.05 -16.17
N ASP A 341 -15.86 4.77 -16.32
CA ASP A 341 -15.31 3.89 -17.36
C ASP A 341 -16.08 4.00 -18.70
N LYS A 342 -17.27 4.60 -18.67
CA LYS A 342 -18.14 4.75 -19.83
C LYS A 342 -17.62 5.79 -20.82
N ALA A 343 -17.77 5.50 -22.08
CA ALA A 343 -17.56 6.47 -23.15
C ALA A 343 -18.93 6.95 -23.69
N LEU A 344 -19.11 8.25 -23.71
CA LEU A 344 -20.26 8.92 -24.32
C LEU A 344 -19.97 9.05 -25.81
N LYS A 345 -20.78 8.42 -26.67
CA LYS A 345 -20.52 8.29 -28.12
C LYS A 345 -21.67 8.75 -29.01
N ASP A 346 -22.86 8.77 -28.45
CA ASP A 346 -24.08 9.08 -29.23
C ASP A 346 -24.53 10.52 -28.99
N ASN A 347 -25.31 11.06 -29.95
CA ASN A 347 -25.95 12.35 -29.74
C ASN A 347 -26.88 12.27 -28.53
N ASN A 348 -26.83 13.30 -27.69
CA ASN A 348 -27.61 13.41 -26.47
C ASN A 348 -27.16 12.48 -25.32
N ASP A 349 -26.04 11.74 -25.48
CA ASP A 349 -25.42 11.09 -24.33
C ASP A 349 -25.11 12.12 -23.24
N GLN A 350 -25.29 11.69 -21.98
CA GLN A 350 -25.11 12.50 -20.80
C GLN A 350 -24.16 11.81 -19.82
N GLY A 351 -23.36 12.61 -19.13
CA GLY A 351 -22.47 12.11 -18.07
C GLY A 351 -22.23 13.16 -17.00
N TYR A 352 -21.67 12.73 -15.88
CA TYR A 352 -21.44 13.57 -14.71
C TYR A 352 -19.96 13.54 -14.33
N LEU A 353 -19.36 14.71 -14.06
CA LEU A 353 -18.10 14.80 -13.34
C LEU A 353 -18.33 14.52 -11.85
N PRO A 354 -17.28 14.16 -11.09
CA PRO A 354 -17.36 14.18 -9.63
C PRO A 354 -17.74 15.56 -9.11
N GLU A 355 -18.35 15.64 -7.92
CA GLU A 355 -18.77 16.90 -7.32
C GLU A 355 -17.55 17.77 -6.98
N PHE A 356 -17.61 19.05 -7.35
CA PHE A 356 -16.68 20.07 -6.91
C PHE A 356 -17.17 20.70 -5.61
N ASP A 357 -16.27 20.95 -4.68
CA ASP A 357 -16.57 21.65 -3.44
C ASP A 357 -15.60 22.82 -3.17
N VAL A 358 -16.01 23.74 -2.34
CA VAL A 358 -15.24 24.96 -2.04
C VAL A 358 -14.02 24.73 -1.14
N PHE A 359 -13.81 23.49 -0.65
CA PHE A 359 -12.72 23.14 0.28
C PHE A 359 -11.47 22.65 -0.45
N ASN A 360 -11.68 22.05 -1.62
CA ASN A 360 -10.64 21.43 -2.42
C ASN A 360 -10.38 22.25 -3.70
N ASP A 361 -9.14 22.26 -4.17
CA ASP A 361 -8.77 22.85 -5.48
C ASP A 361 -8.89 21.77 -6.57
N GLN A 362 -10.13 21.22 -6.72
CA GLN A 362 -10.35 20.13 -7.66
C GLN A 362 -10.25 20.61 -9.11
N LYS A 363 -9.63 19.76 -9.94
CA LYS A 363 -9.60 19.87 -11.40
C LYS A 363 -9.90 18.52 -11.97
N TYR A 364 -11.13 18.33 -12.45
CA TYR A 364 -11.53 17.08 -13.07
C TYR A 364 -11.39 17.16 -14.59
N TYR A 365 -11.06 16.05 -15.22
CA TYR A 365 -10.83 16.03 -16.64
C TYR A 365 -12.03 15.52 -17.44
N ILE A 366 -12.13 16.03 -18.67
CA ILE A 366 -12.90 15.49 -19.77
C ILE A 366 -11.90 15.07 -20.85
N GLU A 367 -11.92 13.81 -21.28
CA GLU A 367 -11.13 13.32 -22.41
C GLU A 367 -11.99 13.27 -23.67
N ILE A 368 -11.63 14.08 -24.67
CA ILE A 368 -12.26 14.06 -26.00
C ILE A 368 -11.34 13.25 -26.91
N PHE A 369 -11.87 12.22 -27.55
CA PHE A 369 -11.07 11.30 -28.34
C PHE A 369 -11.72 10.95 -29.68
N ASN A 370 -10.86 10.48 -30.60
CA ASN A 370 -11.29 10.08 -31.93
C ASN A 370 -11.61 8.57 -31.95
N LEU A 371 -12.74 8.25 -32.58
CA LEU A 371 -13.20 6.89 -32.86
C LEU A 371 -12.85 6.45 -34.30
N GLY A 372 -12.21 7.34 -35.10
CA GLY A 372 -11.80 7.05 -36.48
C GLY A 372 -10.53 7.81 -36.86
N ALA A 373 -10.00 7.55 -38.07
CA ALA A 373 -8.70 8.06 -38.52
C ALA A 373 -8.69 9.54 -38.91
N ILE A 374 -9.86 10.15 -39.19
CA ILE A 374 -9.96 11.52 -39.69
C ILE A 374 -10.06 12.48 -38.48
N ALA A 375 -9.12 13.41 -38.40
CA ALA A 375 -9.09 14.43 -37.35
C ALA A 375 -10.30 15.37 -37.44
N PHE A 376 -10.74 15.94 -36.32
CA PHE A 376 -11.83 16.90 -36.22
C PHE A 376 -11.53 18.03 -35.23
N ASN A 377 -12.34 19.10 -35.34
CA ASN A 377 -12.32 20.18 -34.35
C ASN A 377 -13.45 19.97 -33.33
N TYR A 378 -13.17 20.34 -32.06
CA TYR A 378 -14.17 20.34 -31.00
C TYR A 378 -14.34 21.76 -30.43
N LYS A 379 -15.51 21.98 -29.82
CA LYS A 379 -15.84 23.18 -29.06
C LYS A 379 -16.59 22.79 -27.79
N ILE A 380 -16.19 23.35 -26.65
CA ILE A 380 -16.88 23.17 -25.37
C ILE A 380 -17.50 24.51 -24.98
N LEU A 381 -18.75 24.48 -24.58
CA LEU A 381 -19.49 25.66 -24.10
C LEU A 381 -20.09 25.38 -22.73
N SER A 382 -19.95 26.35 -21.83
CA SER A 382 -20.69 26.42 -20.57
C SER A 382 -21.52 27.71 -20.58
N GLU A 383 -22.76 27.63 -20.15
CA GLU A 383 -23.62 28.80 -19.98
C GLU A 383 -23.40 29.48 -18.63
N ASN A 384 -22.76 28.80 -17.68
CA ASN A 384 -22.51 29.35 -16.36
C ASN A 384 -21.07 29.90 -16.23
N PRO A 385 -20.91 31.19 -15.83
CA PRO A 385 -19.59 31.84 -15.76
C PRO A 385 -18.69 31.34 -14.63
N CYS A 386 -19.17 30.50 -13.71
CA CYS A 386 -18.35 29.90 -12.69
C CYS A 386 -17.55 28.69 -13.20
N ILE A 387 -17.91 28.10 -14.35
CA ILE A 387 -17.22 26.94 -14.90
C ILE A 387 -16.07 27.40 -15.80
N ILE A 388 -14.85 27.04 -15.43
CA ILE A 388 -13.63 27.35 -16.16
C ILE A 388 -13.19 26.10 -16.92
N ILE A 389 -12.96 26.24 -18.22
CA ILE A 389 -12.46 25.18 -19.12
C ILE A 389 -11.11 25.62 -19.67
N ASP A 390 -10.04 24.85 -19.40
CA ASP A 390 -8.66 25.25 -19.76
C ASP A 390 -8.43 25.30 -21.29
N LYS A 391 -9.11 24.45 -22.05
CA LYS A 391 -8.99 24.34 -23.50
C LYS A 391 -10.38 24.17 -24.14
N PRO A 392 -11.16 25.27 -24.27
CA PRO A 392 -12.55 25.18 -24.74
C PRO A 392 -12.69 24.83 -26.22
N THR A 393 -11.63 24.96 -27.02
CA THR A 393 -11.60 24.61 -28.44
C THR A 393 -10.30 23.92 -28.82
N GLY A 394 -10.30 23.18 -29.91
CA GLY A 394 -9.10 22.59 -30.46
C GLY A 394 -9.34 21.51 -31.51
N LYS A 395 -8.24 20.94 -32.00
CA LYS A 395 -8.25 19.83 -32.96
C LYS A 395 -7.90 18.52 -32.27
N ILE A 396 -8.65 17.48 -32.55
CA ILE A 396 -8.42 16.10 -32.09
C ILE A 396 -7.84 15.29 -33.26
N ILE A 397 -6.65 14.77 -33.06
CA ILE A 397 -6.06 13.71 -33.91
C ILE A 397 -6.37 12.38 -33.24
N ASP A 398 -5.81 12.11 -32.08
CA ASP A 398 -6.09 10.91 -31.26
C ASP A 398 -7.02 11.24 -30.11
N GLU A 399 -6.57 12.05 -29.16
CA GLU A 399 -7.33 12.48 -27.98
C GLU A 399 -6.76 13.79 -27.39
N LYS A 400 -7.55 14.42 -26.55
CA LYS A 400 -7.14 15.57 -25.73
C LYS A 400 -7.83 15.52 -24.37
N ARG A 401 -7.05 15.73 -23.32
CA ARG A 401 -7.57 15.93 -21.97
C ARG A 401 -7.75 17.43 -21.73
N VAL A 402 -8.94 17.78 -21.30
CA VAL A 402 -9.38 19.15 -20.96
C VAL A 402 -9.75 19.15 -19.48
N PHE A 403 -9.30 20.16 -18.74
CA PHE A 403 -9.63 20.27 -17.32
C PHE A 403 -10.76 21.27 -17.09
N VAL A 404 -11.65 20.89 -16.20
CA VAL A 404 -12.71 21.73 -15.65
C VAL A 404 -12.35 22.12 -14.24
N SER A 405 -12.51 23.37 -13.88
CA SER A 405 -12.36 23.93 -12.52
C SER A 405 -13.44 24.97 -12.27
N ILE A 406 -13.60 25.41 -11.01
CA ILE A 406 -14.67 26.31 -10.60
C ILE A 406 -14.09 27.64 -10.12
N ASP A 407 -14.65 28.75 -10.64
CA ASP A 407 -14.47 30.09 -10.07
C ASP A 407 -15.45 30.26 -8.90
N TRP A 408 -14.97 30.00 -7.70
CA TRP A 408 -15.79 30.03 -6.49
C TRP A 408 -16.35 31.40 -6.15
N ASN A 409 -15.79 32.48 -6.68
CA ASN A 409 -16.34 33.83 -6.49
C ASN A 409 -17.67 34.02 -7.27
N LYS A 410 -17.81 33.33 -8.40
CA LYS A 410 -19.02 33.37 -9.24
C LYS A 410 -19.98 32.22 -8.98
N ALA A 411 -19.56 31.22 -8.24
CA ALA A 411 -20.39 30.06 -7.95
C ALA A 411 -21.52 30.41 -6.96
N PRO A 412 -22.76 29.96 -7.21
CA PRO A 412 -23.86 30.15 -6.27
C PRO A 412 -23.71 29.24 -5.05
N ILE A 413 -24.27 29.70 -3.91
CA ILE A 413 -24.33 28.91 -2.67
C ILE A 413 -25.30 27.74 -2.85
N GLY A 414 -25.01 26.64 -2.15
CA GLY A 414 -25.78 25.39 -2.15
C GLY A 414 -25.25 24.36 -3.14
N LYS A 415 -26.02 23.29 -3.32
CA LYS A 415 -25.79 22.25 -4.33
C LYS A 415 -26.40 22.68 -5.66
N ASN A 416 -25.58 22.73 -6.69
CA ASN A 416 -25.98 23.16 -8.01
C ASN A 416 -25.45 22.17 -9.07
N LEU A 417 -26.13 22.12 -10.23
CA LEU A 417 -25.78 21.22 -11.33
C LEU A 417 -25.84 22.00 -12.64
N PHE A 418 -24.69 22.15 -13.31
CA PHE A 418 -24.59 22.95 -14.53
C PHE A 418 -24.22 22.09 -15.74
N PRO A 419 -24.89 22.26 -16.90
CA PRO A 419 -24.53 21.58 -18.12
C PRO A 419 -23.33 22.24 -18.81
N VAL A 420 -22.46 21.41 -19.35
CA VAL A 420 -21.40 21.77 -20.27
C VAL A 420 -21.62 21.00 -21.57
N PHE A 421 -21.62 21.67 -22.69
CA PHE A 421 -21.91 21.10 -24.01
C PHE A 421 -20.62 20.91 -24.81
N ILE A 422 -20.38 19.71 -25.30
CA ILE A 422 -19.23 19.37 -26.14
C ILE A 422 -19.72 19.09 -27.55
N TYR A 423 -19.24 19.90 -28.48
CA TYR A 423 -19.57 19.80 -29.90
C TYR A 423 -18.43 19.18 -30.69
N GLY A 424 -18.76 18.28 -31.60
CA GLY A 424 -17.83 17.54 -32.44
C GLY A 424 -18.25 17.48 -33.90
N PRO A 425 -17.69 16.55 -34.70
CA PRO A 425 -17.99 16.39 -36.12
C PRO A 425 -19.45 15.98 -36.32
N LYS A 426 -20.01 16.32 -37.49
CA LYS A 426 -21.39 15.94 -37.92
C LYS A 426 -22.46 16.42 -36.93
N ASN A 427 -22.30 17.61 -36.36
CA ASN A 427 -23.21 18.19 -35.36
C ASN A 427 -23.38 17.32 -34.10
N LYS A 428 -22.42 16.47 -33.78
CA LYS A 428 -22.46 15.67 -32.56
C LYS A 428 -22.41 16.61 -31.34
N LYS A 429 -23.33 16.40 -30.41
CA LYS A 429 -23.42 17.15 -29.13
C LYS A 429 -23.52 16.15 -28.00
N ILE A 430 -22.60 16.28 -27.01
CA ILE A 430 -22.60 15.51 -25.76
C ILE A 430 -22.73 16.49 -24.60
N THR A 431 -23.54 16.13 -23.61
CA THR A 431 -23.77 16.95 -22.41
C THR A 431 -23.05 16.36 -21.21
N VAL A 432 -22.26 17.18 -20.54
CA VAL A 432 -21.56 16.81 -19.30
C VAL A 432 -22.09 17.71 -18.18
N PHE A 433 -22.59 17.09 -17.12
CA PHE A 433 -23.05 17.80 -15.94
C PHE A 433 -21.93 18.00 -14.96
N VAL A 434 -21.84 19.22 -14.41
CA VAL A 434 -20.84 19.65 -13.43
C VAL A 434 -21.56 19.92 -12.12
N PRO A 435 -21.57 18.98 -11.17
CA PRO A 435 -22.12 19.20 -9.84
C PRO A 435 -21.13 20.03 -9.00
N ILE A 436 -21.65 21.05 -8.30
CA ILE A 436 -20.88 21.89 -7.40
C ILE A 436 -21.59 22.01 -6.05
N PHE A 437 -20.78 22.11 -5.00
CA PHE A 437 -21.24 22.36 -3.64
C PHE A 437 -20.46 23.53 -3.02
N LYS A 438 -21.16 24.64 -2.72
CA LYS A 438 -20.60 25.82 -2.07
C LYS A 438 -21.42 26.16 -0.83
N ILE A 439 -20.75 26.30 0.30
CA ILE A 439 -21.34 26.86 1.52
C ILE A 439 -21.10 28.35 1.61
N SER A 440 -21.82 29.03 2.48
CA SER A 440 -21.59 30.46 2.77
C SER A 440 -20.27 30.68 3.53
N ASP A 441 -19.72 31.90 3.45
CA ASP A 441 -18.50 32.25 4.18
C ASP A 441 -18.72 32.21 5.70
N GLU A 442 -19.96 32.43 6.17
CA GLU A 442 -20.32 32.31 7.57
C GLU A 442 -20.31 30.86 8.05
N GLU A 443 -20.90 29.94 7.29
CA GLU A 443 -20.85 28.51 7.59
C GLU A 443 -19.41 27.98 7.56
N LYS A 444 -18.58 28.43 6.60
CA LYS A 444 -17.17 28.02 6.47
C LYS A 444 -16.34 28.37 7.72
N LYS A 445 -16.62 29.47 8.41
CA LYS A 445 -15.92 29.83 9.66
C LYS A 445 -16.18 28.87 10.82
N ASN A 446 -17.27 28.11 10.76
CA ASN A 446 -17.66 27.14 11.80
C ASN A 446 -17.13 25.74 11.56
N ILE A 447 -16.52 25.48 10.40
CA ILE A 447 -15.98 24.17 10.05
C ILE A 447 -14.64 23.96 10.75
N LYS A 448 -14.51 22.82 11.42
CA LYS A 448 -13.26 22.33 12.04
C LYS A 448 -13.19 20.83 11.89
N GLY A 449 -11.98 20.32 11.62
CA GLY A 449 -11.73 18.90 11.44
C GLY A 449 -11.61 18.49 9.98
N TYR A 450 -11.63 17.19 9.72
CA TYR A 450 -11.63 16.62 8.37
C TYR A 450 -12.98 16.82 7.72
N VAL A 451 -12.98 17.40 6.54
CA VAL A 451 -14.21 17.82 5.86
C VAL A 451 -14.68 16.75 4.88
N GLU A 452 -15.96 16.42 4.95
CA GLU A 452 -16.61 15.57 3.95
C GLU A 452 -16.55 16.20 2.55
N SER A 453 -16.13 15.42 1.57
CA SER A 453 -16.08 15.80 0.16
C SER A 453 -16.38 14.58 -0.71
N ASN A 454 -17.17 14.75 -1.76
CA ASN A 454 -17.49 13.66 -2.69
C ASN A 454 -18.03 12.38 -2.04
N GLY A 455 -18.72 12.50 -0.90
CA GLY A 455 -19.32 11.40 -0.18
C GLY A 455 -18.35 10.57 0.66
N TYR A 456 -17.19 11.14 1.05
CA TYR A 456 -16.27 10.47 1.97
C TYR A 456 -15.46 11.46 2.83
N ILE A 457 -14.90 10.92 3.93
CA ILE A 457 -13.75 11.48 4.66
C ILE A 457 -12.67 10.41 4.70
N SER A 458 -11.43 10.75 4.36
CA SER A 458 -10.27 9.86 4.40
C SER A 458 -9.16 10.48 5.26
N ILE A 459 -8.65 9.70 6.23
CA ILE A 459 -7.73 10.20 7.27
C ILE A 459 -6.54 9.25 7.39
N GLU A 460 -5.32 9.77 7.28
CA GLU A 460 -4.11 9.01 7.61
C GLU A 460 -4.00 8.84 9.13
N ALA A 461 -3.73 7.63 9.58
CA ALA A 461 -3.82 7.25 11.00
C ALA A 461 -3.01 8.14 11.94
N GLU A 462 -1.83 8.60 11.50
CA GLU A 462 -0.93 9.44 12.32
C GLU A 462 -1.40 10.87 12.55
N LYS A 463 -2.51 11.28 11.90
CA LYS A 463 -3.03 12.65 11.93
C LYS A 463 -4.25 12.80 12.85
N TYR A 464 -4.22 12.09 13.96
CA TYR A 464 -5.20 12.28 15.03
C TYR A 464 -5.02 13.65 15.70
N GLN A 465 -6.12 14.19 16.25
CA GLN A 465 -6.09 15.46 16.96
C GLN A 465 -5.82 15.29 18.45
N ARG A 466 -6.25 14.15 19.02
CA ARG A 466 -6.04 13.86 20.43
C ARG A 466 -5.70 12.38 20.62
N GLU A 467 -4.78 12.10 21.54
CA GLU A 467 -4.47 10.77 22.00
C GLU A 467 -4.76 10.65 23.49
N ILE A 468 -5.48 9.63 23.88
CA ILE A 468 -5.70 9.28 25.26
C ILE A 468 -4.85 8.04 25.55
N ASN A 469 -3.90 8.20 26.44
CA ASN A 469 -3.02 7.16 26.93
C ASN A 469 -3.51 6.62 28.27
N SER A 470 -2.85 5.60 28.81
CA SER A 470 -2.95 5.17 30.20
C SER A 470 -1.57 5.03 30.82
N ASP A 471 -1.50 4.80 32.13
CA ASP A 471 -0.24 4.54 32.83
C ASP A 471 0.50 3.30 32.31
N LYS A 472 -0.24 2.38 31.68
CA LYS A 472 0.28 1.09 31.21
C LYS A 472 0.64 1.05 29.73
N VAL A 473 0.07 1.95 28.89
CA VAL A 473 0.22 1.91 27.44
C VAL A 473 0.12 3.30 26.83
N LYS A 474 0.95 3.54 25.81
CA LYS A 474 0.97 4.80 25.04
C LYS A 474 0.80 4.49 23.55
N TRP A 475 0.21 5.42 22.83
CA TRP A 475 0.17 5.38 21.38
C TRP A 475 1.55 5.63 20.78
N LEU A 476 1.86 4.92 19.70
CA LEU A 476 3.16 4.94 19.05
C LEU A 476 2.97 5.11 17.54
N LYS A 477 3.56 6.16 16.99
CA LYS A 477 3.67 6.34 15.53
C LYS A 477 4.86 5.52 15.01
N ILE A 478 4.59 4.69 13.99
CA ILE A 478 5.61 3.90 13.29
C ILE A 478 5.80 4.51 11.89
N PRO A 479 6.91 5.20 11.62
CA PRO A 479 7.11 5.89 10.36
C PRO A 479 7.24 4.93 9.18
N PHE A 480 6.73 5.32 8.02
CA PHE A 480 6.82 4.61 6.74
C PHE A 480 6.19 3.21 6.66
N ILE A 481 5.54 2.71 7.70
CA ILE A 481 4.97 1.35 7.71
C ILE A 481 3.71 1.21 6.85
N GLY A 482 2.95 2.29 6.72
CA GLY A 482 1.70 2.30 5.95
C GLY A 482 1.92 2.31 4.44
N ARG A 483 0.91 1.83 3.68
CA ARG A 483 0.95 1.87 2.21
C ARG A 483 0.95 3.30 1.65
N THR A 484 0.42 4.26 2.39
CA THR A 484 0.32 5.68 1.99
C THR A 484 1.18 6.59 2.86
N LEU A 485 1.25 6.35 4.17
CA LEU A 485 2.02 7.18 5.11
C LEU A 485 2.57 6.30 6.25
N SER A 486 2.52 6.74 7.49
CA SER A 486 2.91 5.99 8.71
C SER A 486 1.74 5.13 9.20
N GLY A 487 2.00 4.30 10.19
CA GLY A 487 0.96 3.62 10.97
C GLY A 487 1.02 4.04 12.43
N VAL A 488 -0.03 3.71 13.16
CA VAL A 488 -0.12 3.93 14.61
C VAL A 488 -0.47 2.64 15.31
N SER A 489 0.26 2.33 16.38
CA SER A 489 0.04 1.18 17.25
C SER A 489 0.22 1.62 18.71
N VAL A 490 0.41 0.68 19.61
CA VAL A 490 0.64 0.95 21.03
C VAL A 490 1.94 0.33 21.53
N THR A 491 2.50 0.89 22.60
CA THR A 491 3.67 0.36 23.30
C THR A 491 3.45 0.40 24.81
N PRO A 492 3.80 -0.67 25.58
CA PRO A 492 4.20 -2.02 25.10
C PRO A 492 3.04 -2.78 24.44
N SER A 493 3.35 -3.70 23.54
CA SER A 493 2.37 -4.51 22.80
C SER A 493 1.84 -5.71 23.61
N LYS A 494 1.49 -5.49 24.88
CA LYS A 494 1.10 -6.54 25.86
C LYS A 494 -0.20 -6.26 26.59
N VAL A 495 -0.76 -5.06 26.42
CA VAL A 495 -1.95 -4.62 27.18
C VAL A 495 -3.22 -4.93 26.43
N ILE A 496 -4.15 -5.60 27.09
CA ILE A 496 -5.51 -5.91 26.59
C ILE A 496 -6.52 -5.07 27.37
N ILE A 497 -7.47 -4.46 26.67
CA ILE A 497 -8.57 -3.67 27.22
C ILE A 497 -9.90 -4.35 26.85
N ASP A 498 -10.44 -5.17 27.72
CA ASP A 498 -11.66 -5.93 27.42
C ASP A 498 -12.92 -5.08 27.31
N SER A 499 -12.94 -3.92 27.96
CA SER A 499 -14.09 -3.02 27.98
C SER A 499 -13.66 -1.59 27.62
N PRO A 500 -13.58 -1.25 26.32
CA PRO A 500 -13.24 0.11 25.91
C PRO A 500 -14.29 1.13 26.37
N GLY A 501 -13.83 2.28 26.85
CA GLY A 501 -14.67 3.37 27.35
C GLY A 501 -13.88 4.66 27.52
N ASN A 502 -14.51 5.79 27.80
CA ASN A 502 -13.91 7.14 27.73
C ASN A 502 -12.58 7.34 28.48
N SER A 503 -12.27 6.52 29.49
CA SER A 503 -11.03 6.55 30.24
C SER A 503 -9.96 5.56 29.72
N THR A 504 -10.29 4.75 28.71
CA THR A 504 -9.34 3.78 28.15
C THR A 504 -8.61 4.35 26.92
N PRO A 505 -7.42 3.81 26.57
CA PRO A 505 -6.62 4.34 25.48
C PRO A 505 -7.36 4.37 24.15
N HIS A 506 -7.38 5.56 23.52
CA HIS A 506 -7.95 5.75 22.19
C HIS A 506 -7.36 6.97 21.48
N LEU A 507 -7.55 7.02 20.17
CA LEU A 507 -7.25 8.15 19.30
C LEU A 507 -8.55 8.83 18.88
N GLU A 508 -8.53 10.16 18.79
CA GLU A 508 -9.69 10.93 18.35
C GLU A 508 -9.38 11.74 17.10
N TYR A 509 -10.34 11.68 16.15
CA TYR A 509 -10.29 12.37 14.86
C TYR A 509 -11.51 13.29 14.73
N ASP A 510 -11.26 14.59 14.57
CA ASP A 510 -12.33 15.57 14.40
C ASP A 510 -12.82 15.57 12.96
N LEU A 511 -14.13 15.50 12.77
CA LEU A 511 -14.82 15.40 11.50
C LEU A 511 -15.81 16.54 11.32
N TYR A 512 -16.08 16.94 10.08
CA TYR A 512 -17.21 17.77 9.71
C TYR A 512 -18.00 17.11 8.58
N LEU A 513 -19.24 16.71 8.87
CA LEU A 513 -20.11 15.98 7.96
C LEU A 513 -21.24 16.87 7.46
N PHE A 514 -21.47 16.88 6.14
CA PHE A 514 -22.64 17.49 5.51
C PHE A 514 -23.78 16.50 5.30
N SER A 515 -23.51 15.21 5.48
CA SER A 515 -24.44 14.11 5.35
C SER A 515 -24.90 13.61 6.71
N LYS A 516 -26.11 13.08 6.77
CA LYS A 516 -26.70 12.37 7.92
C LYS A 516 -27.27 11.03 7.48
N GLY A 517 -27.46 10.12 8.41
CA GLY A 517 -27.95 8.77 8.14
C GLY A 517 -26.91 7.69 8.47
N GLU A 518 -27.01 6.53 7.86
CA GLU A 518 -26.05 5.46 8.01
C GLU A 518 -24.77 5.79 7.23
N VAL A 519 -23.62 5.66 7.88
CA VAL A 519 -22.29 5.79 7.27
C VAL A 519 -21.50 4.51 7.47
N THR A 520 -20.61 4.22 6.54
CA THR A 520 -19.68 3.09 6.59
C THR A 520 -18.30 3.59 7.01
N VAL A 521 -17.76 3.04 8.10
CA VAL A 521 -16.38 3.29 8.52
C VAL A 521 -15.50 2.11 8.10
N LYS A 522 -14.50 2.37 7.26
CA LYS A 522 -13.48 1.41 6.84
C LYS A 522 -12.18 1.71 7.56
N VAL A 523 -11.68 0.72 8.29
CA VAL A 523 -10.42 0.79 9.02
C VAL A 523 -9.38 -0.05 8.29
N TYR A 524 -8.29 0.58 7.88
CA TYR A 524 -7.19 -0.02 7.14
C TYR A 524 -6.07 -0.37 8.12
N LEU A 525 -5.79 -1.67 8.25
CA LEU A 525 -4.84 -2.22 9.22
C LEU A 525 -3.71 -2.95 8.51
N SER A 526 -2.49 -2.90 9.05
CA SER A 526 -1.44 -3.83 8.61
C SER A 526 -1.91 -5.28 8.79
N PRO A 527 -1.54 -6.21 7.90
CA PRO A 527 -1.82 -7.62 8.13
C PRO A 527 -1.19 -8.06 9.45
N THR A 528 -1.97 -8.70 10.31
CA THR A 528 -1.50 -9.22 11.59
C THR A 528 -2.18 -10.55 11.82
N ILE A 529 -1.41 -11.59 12.15
CA ILE A 529 -1.94 -12.92 12.48
C ILE A 529 -2.36 -12.95 13.94
N ASN A 530 -3.25 -13.87 14.31
CA ASN A 530 -3.66 -14.07 15.70
C ASN A 530 -2.52 -14.72 16.53
N PHE A 531 -1.46 -13.97 16.78
CA PHE A 531 -0.26 -14.43 17.49
C PHE A 531 -0.53 -14.77 18.96
N LEU A 532 -1.63 -14.27 19.54
CA LEU A 532 -2.07 -14.61 20.90
C LEU A 532 -2.74 -15.98 20.98
N ASN A 533 -3.09 -16.58 19.84
CA ASN A 533 -3.78 -17.85 19.76
C ASN A 533 -5.07 -17.91 20.64
N ASN A 534 -5.84 -16.84 20.56
CA ASN A 534 -7.13 -16.66 21.26
C ASN A 534 -8.29 -16.51 20.26
N ILE A 535 -9.37 -15.82 20.63
CA ILE A 535 -10.54 -15.58 19.76
C ILE A 535 -10.24 -14.68 18.55
N GLY A 536 -9.07 -14.09 18.46
CA GLY A 536 -8.64 -13.13 17.45
C GLY A 536 -8.30 -11.77 18.06
N LEU A 537 -7.61 -10.91 17.30
CA LEU A 537 -7.26 -9.56 17.74
C LEU A 537 -8.40 -8.60 17.45
N ARG A 538 -8.64 -7.66 18.36
CA ARG A 538 -9.78 -6.74 18.35
C ARG A 538 -9.35 -5.29 18.50
N TYR A 539 -10.09 -4.40 17.89
CA TYR A 539 -10.12 -2.96 18.16
C TYR A 539 -11.58 -2.52 18.28
N ALA A 540 -11.82 -1.26 18.65
CA ALA A 540 -13.17 -0.73 18.60
C ALA A 540 -13.22 0.64 17.92
N VAL A 541 -14.40 1.00 17.40
CA VAL A 541 -14.68 2.32 16.79
C VAL A 541 -15.98 2.84 17.35
N SER A 542 -16.02 4.15 17.57
CA SER A 542 -17.26 4.88 17.88
C SER A 542 -17.25 6.25 17.21
N ILE A 543 -18.43 6.83 17.02
CA ILE A 543 -18.59 8.23 16.62
C ILE A 543 -19.34 8.94 17.74
N ASP A 544 -18.82 10.08 18.17
CA ASP A 544 -19.35 10.90 19.27
C ASP A 544 -19.50 10.10 20.58
N ASN A 545 -20.72 10.01 21.08
CA ASN A 545 -21.07 9.32 22.34
C ASN A 545 -21.67 7.93 22.12
N GLU A 546 -21.57 7.37 20.89
CA GLU A 546 -21.99 5.97 20.68
C GLU A 546 -21.14 5.00 21.52
N PRO A 547 -21.71 3.90 21.99
CA PRO A 547 -20.91 2.83 22.57
C PRO A 547 -19.87 2.30 21.58
N PRO A 548 -18.62 2.03 22.01
CA PRO A 548 -17.61 1.48 21.13
C PRO A 548 -18.04 0.14 20.52
N GLN A 549 -18.03 0.05 19.19
CA GLN A 549 -18.27 -1.20 18.46
C GLN A 549 -16.96 -2.00 18.38
N ILE A 550 -16.89 -3.14 19.07
CA ILE A 550 -15.72 -4.02 19.07
C ILE A 550 -15.71 -4.85 17.78
N ILE A 551 -14.63 -4.78 17.03
CA ILE A 551 -14.43 -5.46 15.76
C ILE A 551 -13.25 -6.44 15.90
N ASN A 552 -13.50 -7.74 15.65
CA ASN A 552 -12.48 -8.76 15.59
C ASN A 552 -11.92 -8.84 14.15
N ILE A 553 -10.61 -8.58 13.99
CA ILE A 553 -9.96 -8.58 12.68
C ILE A 553 -9.81 -9.98 12.08
N HIS A 554 -9.98 -11.03 12.90
CA HIS A 554 -9.94 -12.44 12.52
C HIS A 554 -11.32 -13.11 12.40
N SER A 555 -12.42 -12.34 12.47
CA SER A 555 -13.75 -12.91 12.22
C SER A 555 -13.81 -13.57 10.84
N ASN A 556 -14.25 -14.85 10.82
CA ASN A 556 -14.31 -15.66 9.60
C ASN A 556 -12.97 -15.69 8.83
N TYR A 557 -11.85 -15.70 9.56
CA TYR A 557 -10.51 -15.75 8.97
C TYR A 557 -10.23 -17.14 8.44
N ASP A 558 -9.90 -17.23 7.15
CA ASP A 558 -9.56 -18.45 6.44
C ASP A 558 -8.33 -18.24 5.56
N TYR A 559 -7.91 -19.29 4.88
CA TYR A 559 -6.73 -19.26 4.02
C TYR A 559 -6.87 -18.28 2.84
N GLU A 560 -8.06 -18.15 2.24
CA GLU A 560 -8.29 -17.23 1.11
C GLU A 560 -8.24 -15.77 1.56
N LYS A 561 -8.78 -15.46 2.74
CA LYS A 561 -8.65 -14.13 3.33
C LYS A 561 -7.20 -13.82 3.70
N TRP A 562 -6.47 -14.78 4.27
CA TRP A 562 -5.05 -14.62 4.53
C TRP A 562 -4.29 -14.27 3.23
N LYS A 563 -4.47 -15.05 2.17
CA LYS A 563 -3.84 -14.77 0.87
C LYS A 563 -4.12 -13.36 0.38
N LYS A 564 -5.38 -12.93 0.48
CA LYS A 564 -5.77 -11.58 0.09
C LYS A 564 -5.06 -10.52 0.93
N TYR A 565 -5.05 -10.65 2.24
CA TYR A 565 -4.47 -9.64 3.13
C TYR A 565 -2.97 -9.50 2.95
N VAL A 566 -2.23 -10.61 2.80
CA VAL A 566 -0.78 -10.55 2.59
C VAL A 566 -0.44 -10.05 1.18
N ALA A 567 -1.21 -10.45 0.16
CA ALA A 567 -1.04 -9.96 -1.21
C ALA A 567 -1.29 -8.46 -1.34
N ASP A 568 -2.32 -7.94 -0.66
CA ASP A 568 -2.70 -6.52 -0.65
C ASP A 568 -1.90 -5.71 0.39
N ASN A 569 -1.17 -6.40 1.27
CA ASN A 569 -0.50 -5.84 2.45
C ASN A 569 -1.42 -4.93 3.28
N ILE A 570 -2.68 -5.33 3.40
CA ILE A 570 -3.71 -4.61 4.16
C ILE A 570 -4.86 -5.53 4.57
N ASN A 571 -5.38 -5.32 5.76
CA ASN A 571 -6.63 -5.88 6.25
C ASN A 571 -7.62 -4.74 6.46
N ILE A 572 -8.72 -4.72 5.70
CA ILE A 572 -9.75 -3.69 5.81
C ILE A 572 -10.95 -4.26 6.55
N LYS A 573 -11.34 -3.61 7.63
CA LYS A 573 -12.55 -3.95 8.40
C LYS A 573 -13.57 -2.84 8.30
N ILE A 574 -14.83 -3.23 8.34
CA ILE A 574 -15.98 -2.35 8.11
C ILE A 574 -16.89 -2.37 9.33
N SER A 575 -17.33 -1.18 9.74
CA SER A 575 -18.41 -0.99 10.70
C SER A 575 -19.43 0.03 10.18
N LYS A 576 -20.66 -0.03 10.69
CA LYS A 576 -21.73 0.90 10.33
C LYS A 576 -22.09 1.76 11.54
N HIS A 577 -22.25 3.04 11.31
CA HIS A 577 -22.56 4.03 12.33
C HIS A 577 -23.68 4.94 11.86
N LYS A 578 -24.41 5.56 12.81
CA LYS A 578 -25.52 6.45 12.49
C LYS A 578 -25.21 7.89 12.85
N ILE A 579 -25.17 8.76 11.85
CA ILE A 579 -25.02 10.20 12.02
C ILE A 579 -26.40 10.85 12.13
N ASN A 580 -26.69 11.42 13.28
CA ASN A 580 -28.02 11.99 13.57
C ASN A 580 -28.17 13.44 13.09
N SER A 581 -27.09 14.19 12.99
CA SER A 581 -27.05 15.58 12.54
C SER A 581 -25.88 15.85 11.60
N THR A 582 -25.95 16.90 10.82
CA THR A 582 -24.79 17.45 10.10
C THR A 582 -23.95 18.32 11.05
N GLY A 583 -22.68 18.54 10.72
CA GLY A 583 -21.77 19.39 11.48
C GLY A 583 -20.57 18.65 12.07
N LYS A 584 -20.13 19.07 13.24
CA LYS A 584 -18.96 18.54 13.94
C LYS A 584 -19.25 17.18 14.57
N HIS A 585 -18.33 16.23 14.36
CA HIS A 585 -18.33 14.91 14.96
C HIS A 585 -16.92 14.54 15.38
N THR A 586 -16.79 13.51 16.23
CA THR A 586 -15.50 12.95 16.62
C THR A 586 -15.54 11.43 16.45
N LEU A 587 -14.67 10.90 15.57
CA LEU A 587 -14.44 9.47 15.48
C LEU A 587 -13.37 9.07 16.48
N LYS A 588 -13.60 7.98 17.21
CA LYS A 588 -12.68 7.41 18.19
C LYS A 588 -12.24 6.02 17.74
N PHE A 589 -10.92 5.78 17.76
CA PHE A 589 -10.32 4.47 17.53
C PHE A 589 -9.74 3.95 18.85
N TRP A 590 -10.26 2.84 19.35
CA TRP A 590 -10.01 2.30 20.68
C TRP A 590 -9.04 1.12 20.64
N LEU A 591 -8.09 1.11 21.56
CA LEU A 591 -7.32 -0.10 21.86
C LEU A 591 -8.22 -1.16 22.52
N VAL A 592 -8.15 -2.40 22.01
CA VAL A 592 -8.69 -3.60 22.67
C VAL A 592 -7.57 -4.62 22.82
N ASP A 593 -7.05 -5.17 21.74
CA ASP A 593 -5.91 -6.10 21.77
C ASP A 593 -4.65 -5.44 21.17
N PRO A 594 -3.44 -5.79 21.66
CA PRO A 594 -2.18 -5.24 21.17
C PRO A 594 -1.80 -5.79 19.79
N GLY A 595 -0.77 -5.20 19.15
CA GLY A 595 -0.21 -5.67 17.87
C GLY A 595 -1.04 -5.30 16.65
N ILE A 596 -2.06 -4.46 16.81
CA ILE A 596 -2.83 -3.88 15.69
C ILE A 596 -2.16 -2.57 15.27
N VAL A 597 -1.87 -2.45 13.98
CA VAL A 597 -1.29 -1.24 13.39
C VAL A 597 -2.31 -0.60 12.46
N LEU A 598 -2.83 0.55 12.88
CA LEU A 598 -3.76 1.38 12.10
C LEU A 598 -3.00 2.19 11.07
N GLN A 599 -3.44 2.16 9.80
CA GLN A 599 -2.83 2.93 8.71
C GLN A 599 -3.72 4.08 8.23
N LYS A 600 -5.03 3.83 8.08
CA LYS A 600 -5.98 4.80 7.52
C LYS A 600 -7.40 4.52 8.02
N ILE A 601 -8.21 5.56 8.11
CA ILE A 601 -9.65 5.48 8.34
C ILE A 601 -10.38 6.17 7.19
N VAL A 602 -11.40 5.53 6.66
CA VAL A 602 -12.28 6.12 5.64
C VAL A 602 -13.73 6.04 6.12
N ILE A 603 -14.42 7.16 6.14
CA ILE A 603 -15.84 7.26 6.40
C ILE A 603 -16.54 7.51 5.07
N GLU A 604 -17.39 6.59 4.63
CA GLU A 604 -18.19 6.72 3.41
C GLU A 604 -19.61 7.13 3.77
N THR A 605 -20.05 8.24 3.20
CA THR A 605 -21.39 8.83 3.37
C THR A 605 -22.25 8.65 2.12
N SER A 606 -21.69 8.11 1.04
CA SER A 606 -22.36 7.79 -0.22
C SER A 606 -21.88 6.46 -0.78
N GLU A 607 -22.30 6.11 -1.99
CA GLU A 607 -21.87 4.91 -2.70
C GLU A 607 -20.33 4.82 -2.81
N GLU A 608 -19.81 3.62 -2.58
CA GLU A 608 -18.38 3.34 -2.63
C GLU A 608 -17.78 3.66 -4.01
N LYS A 609 -16.63 4.31 -4.00
CA LYS A 609 -15.77 4.52 -5.18
C LYS A 609 -14.57 3.59 -5.09
N PRO A 610 -14.63 2.39 -5.71
CA PRO A 610 -13.62 1.36 -5.54
C PRO A 610 -12.22 1.86 -5.92
N CYS A 611 -11.28 1.74 -4.99
CA CYS A 611 -9.87 2.04 -5.17
C CYS A 611 -9.02 1.16 -4.23
N TYR A 612 -7.78 0.90 -4.63
CA TYR A 612 -6.92 -0.06 -3.94
C TYR A 612 -6.27 0.51 -2.66
N LEU A 613 -5.84 1.77 -2.72
CA LEU A 613 -5.14 2.46 -1.61
C LEU A 613 -6.10 3.21 -0.66
N GLY A 614 -7.37 3.23 -0.98
CA GLY A 614 -8.35 4.13 -0.38
C GLY A 614 -8.33 5.52 -1.02
N PRO A 615 -9.38 6.34 -0.79
CA PRO A 615 -9.46 7.70 -1.29
C PRO A 615 -8.27 8.55 -0.85
N PRO A 616 -7.92 9.62 -1.59
CA PRO A 616 -6.99 10.64 -1.12
C PRO A 616 -7.42 11.23 0.22
N GLU A 617 -6.45 11.68 1.01
CA GLU A 617 -6.73 12.32 2.30
C GLU A 617 -7.63 13.54 2.13
N SER A 618 -8.61 13.65 3.02
CA SER A 618 -9.52 14.79 3.07
C SER A 618 -8.84 16.06 3.61
N VAL A 619 -9.35 17.21 3.23
CA VAL A 619 -8.88 18.50 3.76
C VAL A 619 -9.21 18.58 5.26
N PHE A 620 -8.22 19.03 6.03
CA PHE A 620 -8.40 19.37 7.44
C PHE A 620 -8.44 20.89 7.62
N ILE A 621 -9.45 21.40 8.33
CA ILE A 621 -9.61 22.82 8.68
C ILE A 621 -9.42 22.97 10.19
N ASN A 622 -8.50 23.87 10.60
CA ASN A 622 -8.15 24.14 12.01
C ASN A 622 -9.21 24.95 12.75
#